data_08642e02ac3c8bbc2025edc1dd31a04d
#
_entry.id   08642e02ac3c8bbc2025edc1dd31a04d
#
_cell.length_a   1.000
_cell.length_b   1.000
_cell.length_c   1.000
_cell.angle_alpha   90.00
_cell.angle_beta   90.00
_cell.angle_gamma   90.00
#
_symmetry.space_group_name_H-M   'P 1'
#
loop_
_entity.id
_entity.type
_entity.pdbx_description
1 polymer ?
#
loop_
_entity_poly.entity_id
_entity_poly.type
_entity_poly.pdbx_seq_one_letter_code
_entity_poly.pdbx_strand_id
1 'polypeptide(L)'
;MTTILVTGSNKGLGREAVRRLLEHGHDVWLAARDAEAGARIAAELGARFVQLDVTDDASVVAAVATVGRLDVLINNAGIAGSHAEVADLTAADVQAVLDTNVLGVVRVTRAFLPLLLGAESGVIVNVASGLGSQGATHDPSRVESHVVAPAYCSSKSAVVMLTTQYAQALPALRINVVDPGYTATDLNGNQGTQTVTEGTDARGAMALVGLDGPTGTFTDRSGTVPW
;
A
#
# COMPACT_ATOMS: atom_id res chain seq x y z
N MET A 1 1.10 -20.81 8.53
CA MET A 1 1.13 -19.45 9.13
C MET A 1 1.93 -18.58 8.17
N THR A 2 1.35 -17.51 7.66
CA THR A 2 1.92 -16.63 6.63
C THR A 2 2.63 -15.46 7.28
N THR A 3 3.84 -15.12 6.84
CA THR A 3 4.60 -13.95 7.32
C THR A 3 4.30 -12.75 6.41
N ILE A 4 3.75 -11.69 6.97
CA ILE A 4 3.24 -10.52 6.25
C ILE A 4 3.93 -9.25 6.74
N LEU A 5 4.36 -8.39 5.82
CA LEU A 5 4.89 -7.07 6.15
C LEU A 5 3.97 -5.99 5.60
N VAL A 6 3.61 -5.01 6.44
CA VAL A 6 2.78 -3.86 6.05
C VAL A 6 3.58 -2.58 6.24
N THR A 7 3.85 -1.83 5.16
CA THR A 7 4.58 -0.55 5.25
C THR A 7 3.67 0.59 5.67
N GLY A 8 4.20 1.58 6.44
CA GLY A 8 3.44 2.73 6.90
C GLY A 8 2.25 2.35 7.79
N SER A 9 2.45 1.41 8.73
CA SER A 9 1.35 0.76 9.43
C SER A 9 1.20 1.13 10.91
N ASN A 10 1.82 2.21 11.36
CA ASN A 10 1.66 2.71 12.73
C ASN A 10 0.34 3.48 12.96
N LYS A 11 -0.46 3.74 11.93
CA LYS A 11 -1.76 4.42 12.00
C LYS A 11 -2.68 4.09 10.82
N GLY A 12 -3.93 4.57 10.89
CA GLY A 12 -4.91 4.51 9.80
C GLY A 12 -5.13 3.11 9.24
N LEU A 13 -5.25 3.02 7.93
CA LEU A 13 -5.50 1.77 7.18
C LEU A 13 -4.40 0.71 7.39
N GLY A 14 -3.14 1.13 7.51
CA GLY A 14 -2.03 0.20 7.75
C GLY A 14 -2.15 -0.49 9.10
N ARG A 15 -2.46 0.28 10.19
CA ARG A 15 -2.68 -0.27 11.53
C ARG A 15 -3.85 -1.24 11.56
N GLU A 16 -4.96 -0.89 10.92
CA GLU A 16 -6.14 -1.76 10.85
C GLU A 16 -5.86 -3.04 10.07
N ALA A 17 -5.09 -2.96 8.97
CA ALA A 17 -4.68 -4.15 8.24
C ALA A 17 -3.84 -5.09 9.12
N VAL A 18 -2.86 -4.56 9.86
CA VAL A 18 -2.07 -5.36 10.81
C VAL A 18 -2.96 -6.03 11.85
N ARG A 19 -3.87 -5.28 12.49
CA ARG A 19 -4.79 -5.81 13.49
C ARG A 19 -5.60 -7.00 12.94
N ARG A 20 -6.23 -6.83 11.79
CA ARG A 20 -7.07 -7.86 11.16
C ARG A 20 -6.27 -9.10 10.75
N LEU A 21 -5.07 -8.91 10.19
CA LEU A 21 -4.21 -10.03 9.80
C LEU A 21 -3.74 -10.85 11.01
N LEU A 22 -3.46 -10.20 12.14
CA LEU A 22 -3.16 -10.88 13.41
C LEU A 22 -4.35 -11.69 13.93
N GLU A 23 -5.56 -11.13 13.85
CA GLU A 23 -6.80 -11.83 14.25
C GLU A 23 -7.06 -13.09 13.40
N HIS A 24 -6.57 -13.11 12.15
CA HIS A 24 -6.61 -14.29 11.29
C HIS A 24 -5.44 -15.27 11.53
N GLY A 25 -4.61 -15.04 12.55
CA GLY A 25 -3.55 -15.97 12.97
C GLY A 25 -2.27 -15.90 12.12
N HIS A 26 -2.01 -14.80 11.43
CA HIS A 26 -0.78 -14.59 10.67
C HIS A 26 0.34 -13.97 11.51
N ASP A 27 1.61 -14.17 11.11
CA ASP A 27 2.79 -13.49 11.68
C ASP A 27 2.98 -12.14 10.96
N VAL A 28 2.75 -11.02 11.65
CA VAL A 28 2.67 -9.71 11.00
C VAL A 28 3.75 -8.75 11.50
N TRP A 29 4.52 -8.23 10.55
CA TRP A 29 5.45 -7.14 10.75
C TRP A 29 4.77 -5.78 10.49
N LEU A 30 4.66 -4.98 11.56
CA LEU A 30 4.32 -3.58 11.49
C LEU A 30 5.57 -2.80 11.11
N ALA A 31 5.58 -2.18 9.94
CA ALA A 31 6.71 -1.37 9.48
C ALA A 31 6.35 0.11 9.46
N ALA A 32 7.18 0.94 10.10
CA ALA A 32 6.99 2.38 10.19
C ALA A 32 8.32 3.13 10.24
N ARG A 33 8.34 4.36 9.72
CA ARG A 33 9.51 5.25 9.74
C ARG A 33 9.84 5.71 11.16
N ASP A 34 8.82 6.11 11.90
CA ASP A 34 8.95 6.52 13.31
C ASP A 34 9.09 5.26 14.18
N ALA A 35 10.29 5.06 14.72
CA ALA A 35 10.63 3.88 15.50
C ALA A 35 9.85 3.80 16.83
N GLU A 36 9.67 4.93 17.52
CA GLU A 36 8.99 4.98 18.81
C GLU A 36 7.49 4.72 18.65
N ALA A 37 6.84 5.48 17.76
CA ALA A 37 5.41 5.29 17.49
C ALA A 37 5.13 3.89 16.90
N GLY A 38 5.99 3.38 16.01
CA GLY A 38 5.85 2.06 15.43
C GLY A 38 5.97 0.94 16.47
N ALA A 39 7.00 0.97 17.31
CA ALA A 39 7.20 -0.03 18.34
C ALA A 39 6.06 -0.06 19.37
N ARG A 40 5.56 1.12 19.77
CA ARG A 40 4.43 1.24 20.68
C ARG A 40 3.16 0.59 20.10
N ILE A 41 2.81 0.92 18.86
CA ILE A 41 1.61 0.36 18.20
C ILE A 41 1.76 -1.14 17.95
N ALA A 42 2.95 -1.60 17.58
CA ALA A 42 3.20 -3.03 17.40
C ALA A 42 3.00 -3.81 18.71
N ALA A 43 3.50 -3.28 19.83
CA ALA A 43 3.29 -3.87 21.15
C ALA A 43 1.81 -3.89 21.56
N GLU A 44 1.06 -2.80 21.29
CA GLU A 44 -0.40 -2.74 21.54
C GLU A 44 -1.17 -3.81 20.77
N LEU A 45 -0.76 -4.10 19.51
CA LEU A 45 -1.45 -5.07 18.65
C LEU A 45 -0.94 -6.51 18.80
N GLY A 46 0.22 -6.72 19.43
CA GLY A 46 0.91 -8.01 19.44
C GLY A 46 1.61 -8.33 18.12
N ALA A 47 1.95 -7.31 17.32
CA ALA A 47 2.69 -7.43 16.08
C ALA A 47 4.21 -7.42 16.32
N ARG A 48 4.98 -7.93 15.35
CA ARG A 48 6.42 -7.67 15.29
C ARG A 48 6.65 -6.27 14.73
N PHE A 49 7.72 -5.61 15.16
CA PHE A 49 8.07 -4.28 14.66
C PHE A 49 9.36 -4.30 13.86
N VAL A 50 9.38 -3.54 12.77
CA VAL A 50 10.60 -3.18 12.04
C VAL A 50 10.56 -1.70 11.65
N GLN A 51 11.66 -0.97 11.92
CA GLN A 51 11.79 0.38 11.41
C GLN A 51 12.01 0.33 9.90
N LEU A 52 11.21 1.08 9.14
CA LEU A 52 11.32 1.15 7.69
C LEU A 52 10.85 2.51 7.18
N ASP A 53 11.77 3.28 6.63
CA ASP A 53 11.47 4.45 5.81
C ASP A 53 11.57 4.07 4.33
N VAL A 54 10.47 4.15 3.61
CA VAL A 54 10.38 3.76 2.19
C VAL A 54 11.16 4.73 1.27
N THR A 55 11.58 5.88 1.79
CA THR A 55 12.38 6.88 1.05
C THR A 55 13.88 6.73 1.26
N ASP A 56 14.31 5.80 2.13
CA ASP A 56 15.72 5.56 2.49
C ASP A 56 16.14 4.12 2.14
N ASP A 57 17.03 3.97 1.17
CA ASP A 57 17.56 2.67 0.74
C ASP A 57 18.24 1.90 1.88
N ALA A 58 18.98 2.60 2.76
CA ALA A 58 19.67 1.96 3.88
C ALA A 58 18.68 1.41 4.91
N SER A 59 17.62 2.16 5.21
CA SER A 59 16.53 1.73 6.08
C SER A 59 15.82 0.49 5.51
N VAL A 60 15.55 0.47 4.21
CA VAL A 60 14.90 -0.68 3.55
C VAL A 60 15.79 -1.92 3.61
N VAL A 61 17.10 -1.80 3.35
CA VAL A 61 18.05 -2.92 3.43
C VAL A 61 18.12 -3.48 4.85
N ALA A 62 18.19 -2.62 5.86
CA ALA A 62 18.21 -3.05 7.27
C ALA A 62 16.90 -3.79 7.66
N ALA A 63 15.76 -3.33 7.13
CA ALA A 63 14.48 -3.98 7.36
C ALA A 63 14.44 -5.41 6.77
N VAL A 64 14.99 -5.62 5.56
CA VAL A 64 15.09 -6.97 4.95
C VAL A 64 15.86 -7.92 5.85
N ALA A 65 17.03 -7.48 6.35
CA ALA A 65 17.87 -8.28 7.24
C ALA A 65 17.16 -8.65 8.55
N THR A 66 16.34 -7.74 9.08
CA THR A 66 15.57 -7.95 10.31
C THR A 66 14.41 -8.93 10.10
N VAL A 67 13.68 -8.81 8.98
CA VAL A 67 12.51 -9.66 8.66
C VAL A 67 12.92 -11.08 8.32
N GLY A 68 13.95 -11.28 7.51
CA GLY A 68 14.56 -12.57 7.20
C GLY A 68 13.71 -13.54 6.37
N ARG A 69 12.39 -13.57 6.56
CA ARG A 69 11.42 -14.36 5.77
C ARG A 69 10.18 -13.53 5.51
N LEU A 70 9.63 -13.61 4.30
CA LEU A 70 8.42 -12.91 3.91
C LEU A 70 7.63 -13.71 2.88
N ASP A 71 6.33 -13.87 3.12
CA ASP A 71 5.40 -14.49 2.19
C ASP A 71 4.52 -13.41 1.50
N VAL A 72 4.18 -12.31 2.22
CA VAL A 72 3.31 -11.25 1.71
C VAL A 72 3.88 -9.87 2.01
N LEU A 73 3.97 -9.03 0.98
CA LEU A 73 4.31 -7.61 1.11
C LEU A 73 3.08 -6.75 0.81
N ILE A 74 2.70 -5.89 1.76
CA ILE A 74 1.69 -4.85 1.56
C ILE A 74 2.36 -3.48 1.51
N ASN A 75 2.51 -2.93 0.33
CA ASN A 75 2.99 -1.57 0.10
C ASN A 75 1.86 -0.58 0.38
N ASN A 76 1.73 -0.18 1.65
CA ASN A 76 0.68 0.71 2.12
C ASN A 76 1.18 2.13 2.41
N ALA A 77 2.46 2.35 2.67
CA ALA A 77 3.00 3.67 2.94
C ALA A 77 2.66 4.66 1.82
N GLY A 78 2.19 5.85 2.19
CA GLY A 78 1.82 6.87 1.23
C GLY A 78 1.47 8.20 1.90
N ILE A 79 1.57 9.27 1.13
CA ILE A 79 1.21 10.65 1.53
C ILE A 79 0.29 11.26 0.49
N ALA A 80 -0.57 12.21 0.91
CA ALA A 80 -1.41 12.98 0.01
C ALA A 80 -0.62 14.09 -0.73
N GLY A 81 0.42 14.61 -0.09
CA GLY A 81 1.21 15.72 -0.61
C GLY A 81 0.65 17.09 -0.22
N SER A 82 1.06 18.11 -0.97
CA SER A 82 0.64 19.51 -0.79
C SER A 82 -0.84 19.70 -1.16
N HIS A 83 -1.51 20.58 -0.44
CA HIS A 83 -2.87 21.07 -0.75
C HIS A 83 -2.83 22.41 -1.50
N ALA A 84 -1.71 22.74 -2.16
CA ALA A 84 -1.59 23.95 -2.98
C ALA A 84 -2.61 23.94 -4.13
N GLU A 85 -3.07 25.10 -4.52
CA GLU A 85 -3.86 25.27 -5.75
C GLU A 85 -3.05 24.78 -6.96
N VAL A 86 -3.73 24.29 -7.99
CA VAL A 86 -3.05 23.70 -9.17
C VAL A 86 -2.07 24.68 -9.83
N ALA A 87 -2.40 25.96 -9.82
CA ALA A 87 -1.55 27.01 -10.39
C ALA A 87 -0.24 27.25 -9.60
N ASP A 88 -0.22 26.87 -8.32
CA ASP A 88 0.92 27.05 -7.40
C ASP A 88 1.69 25.73 -7.16
N LEU A 89 1.24 24.61 -7.75
CA LEU A 89 1.87 23.33 -7.61
C LEU A 89 3.27 23.30 -8.23
N THR A 90 4.28 23.04 -7.42
CA THR A 90 5.67 22.97 -7.87
C THR A 90 6.12 21.55 -8.22
N ALA A 91 7.19 21.43 -9.01
CA ALA A 91 7.83 20.15 -9.28
C ALA A 91 8.32 19.48 -7.98
N ALA A 92 8.76 20.25 -6.97
CA ALA A 92 9.18 19.74 -5.68
C ALA A 92 8.03 19.07 -4.91
N ASP A 93 6.82 19.64 -4.95
CA ASP A 93 5.62 19.05 -4.34
C ASP A 93 5.31 17.69 -4.97
N VAL A 94 5.36 17.62 -6.30
CA VAL A 94 5.14 16.37 -7.03
C VAL A 94 6.23 15.35 -6.71
N GLN A 95 7.50 15.75 -6.69
CA GLN A 95 8.64 14.89 -6.38
C GLN A 95 8.52 14.27 -4.99
N ALA A 96 8.13 15.03 -3.97
CA ALA A 96 7.95 14.52 -2.61
C ALA A 96 6.90 13.39 -2.54
N VAL A 97 5.79 13.56 -3.28
CA VAL A 97 4.74 12.52 -3.35
C VAL A 97 5.23 11.31 -4.13
N LEU A 98 5.89 11.49 -5.27
CA LEU A 98 6.42 10.40 -6.07
C LEU A 98 7.51 9.61 -5.32
N ASP A 99 8.36 10.27 -4.54
CA ASP A 99 9.42 9.59 -3.78
C ASP A 99 8.84 8.60 -2.77
N THR A 100 7.79 9.01 -2.05
CA THR A 100 7.12 8.11 -1.09
C THR A 100 6.23 7.09 -1.79
N ASN A 101 5.27 7.55 -2.62
CA ASN A 101 4.19 6.72 -3.12
C ASN A 101 4.59 5.79 -4.27
N VAL A 102 5.62 6.15 -5.04
CA VAL A 102 6.05 5.44 -6.26
C VAL A 102 7.43 4.82 -6.07
N LEU A 103 8.46 5.65 -5.83
CA LEU A 103 9.82 5.14 -5.65
C LEU A 103 9.95 4.30 -4.39
N GLY A 104 9.20 4.63 -3.34
CA GLY A 104 9.10 3.80 -2.13
C GLY A 104 8.58 2.39 -2.45
N VAL A 105 7.55 2.24 -3.27
CA VAL A 105 7.05 0.93 -3.72
C VAL A 105 8.14 0.18 -4.49
N VAL A 106 8.88 0.85 -5.38
CA VAL A 106 9.97 0.24 -6.14
C VAL A 106 11.11 -0.22 -5.23
N ARG A 107 11.57 0.65 -4.29
CA ARG A 107 12.66 0.33 -3.33
C ARG A 107 12.31 -0.89 -2.48
N VAL A 108 11.14 -0.86 -1.85
CA VAL A 108 10.70 -1.93 -0.95
C VAL A 108 10.48 -3.23 -1.73
N THR A 109 9.76 -3.18 -2.85
CA THR A 109 9.53 -4.36 -3.69
C THR A 109 10.86 -4.99 -4.13
N ARG A 110 11.80 -4.20 -4.67
CA ARG A 110 13.11 -4.68 -5.10
C ARG A 110 13.89 -5.36 -3.97
N ALA A 111 13.90 -4.75 -2.79
CA ALA A 111 14.67 -5.25 -1.67
C ALA A 111 14.10 -6.56 -1.09
N PHE A 112 12.78 -6.66 -0.98
CA PHE A 112 12.09 -7.85 -0.44
C PHE A 112 11.84 -8.94 -1.50
N LEU A 113 12.06 -8.65 -2.78
CA LEU A 113 11.80 -9.60 -3.88
C LEU A 113 12.48 -10.97 -3.70
N PRO A 114 13.74 -11.08 -3.25
CA PRO A 114 14.36 -12.40 -3.03
C PRO A 114 13.62 -13.24 -1.98
N LEU A 115 13.09 -12.63 -0.91
CA LEU A 115 12.32 -13.33 0.11
C LEU A 115 10.97 -13.82 -0.44
N LEU A 116 10.29 -12.96 -1.22
CA LEU A 116 9.00 -13.28 -1.84
C LEU A 116 9.12 -14.40 -2.89
N LEU A 117 10.19 -14.39 -3.69
CA LEU A 117 10.48 -15.45 -4.66
C LEU A 117 10.88 -16.77 -4.00
N GLY A 118 11.41 -16.72 -2.78
CA GLY A 118 11.72 -17.90 -1.95
C GLY A 118 10.51 -18.46 -1.20
N ALA A 119 9.40 -17.74 -1.16
CA ALA A 119 8.16 -18.19 -0.53
C ALA A 119 7.42 -19.20 -1.43
N GLU A 120 6.65 -20.11 -0.82
CA GLU A 120 5.80 -21.06 -1.55
C GLU A 120 4.71 -20.36 -2.39
N SER A 121 4.16 -19.25 -1.86
CA SER A 121 3.15 -18.44 -2.53
C SER A 121 3.40 -16.95 -2.21
N GLY A 122 4.36 -16.34 -2.91
CA GLY A 122 4.70 -14.95 -2.70
C GLY A 122 3.62 -14.00 -3.24
N VAL A 123 3.20 -13.02 -2.41
CA VAL A 123 2.15 -12.05 -2.75
C VAL A 123 2.65 -10.63 -2.55
N ILE A 124 2.30 -9.73 -3.45
CA ILE A 124 2.47 -8.27 -3.31
C ILE A 124 1.12 -7.60 -3.47
N VAL A 125 0.74 -6.79 -2.49
CA VAL A 125 -0.43 -5.92 -2.56
C VAL A 125 0.02 -4.46 -2.54
N ASN A 126 -0.20 -3.74 -3.61
CA ASN A 126 0.07 -2.32 -3.70
C ASN A 126 -1.20 -1.52 -3.40
N VAL A 127 -1.12 -0.57 -2.48
CA VAL A 127 -2.26 0.28 -2.12
C VAL A 127 -2.26 1.53 -2.99
N ALA A 128 -3.18 1.57 -3.96
CA ALA A 128 -3.42 2.74 -4.79
C ALA A 128 -4.62 3.57 -4.30
N SER A 129 -5.46 3.97 -5.20
CA SER A 129 -6.73 4.71 -4.99
C SER A 129 -7.51 4.70 -6.30
N GLY A 130 -8.83 4.78 -6.25
CA GLY A 130 -9.67 5.07 -7.41
C GLY A 130 -9.27 6.36 -8.14
N LEU A 131 -8.65 7.31 -7.42
CA LEU A 131 -8.04 8.52 -8.00
C LEU A 131 -6.83 8.23 -8.91
N GLY A 132 -6.28 7.01 -8.89
CA GLY A 132 -5.26 6.55 -9.83
C GLY A 132 -5.83 5.92 -11.10
N SER A 133 -7.13 5.72 -11.16
CA SER A 133 -7.85 5.16 -12.30
C SER A 133 -8.29 6.26 -13.27
N GLN A 134 -7.87 6.19 -14.53
CA GLN A 134 -8.39 7.11 -15.54
C GLN A 134 -9.85 6.84 -15.85
N GLY A 135 -10.27 5.57 -15.87
CA GLY A 135 -11.67 5.22 -16.05
C GLY A 135 -12.58 5.79 -14.94
N ALA A 136 -12.15 5.71 -13.68
CA ALA A 136 -12.91 6.25 -12.56
C ALA A 136 -12.95 7.79 -12.54
N THR A 137 -11.81 8.44 -12.82
CA THR A 137 -11.70 9.91 -12.81
C THR A 137 -12.41 10.59 -13.99
N HIS A 138 -12.71 9.86 -15.07
CA HIS A 138 -13.48 10.38 -16.21
C HIS A 138 -14.97 10.04 -16.15
N ASP A 139 -15.40 9.21 -15.21
CA ASP A 139 -16.81 8.87 -15.03
C ASP A 139 -17.51 9.91 -14.11
N PRO A 140 -18.40 10.76 -14.66
CA PRO A 140 -19.03 11.82 -13.87
C PRO A 140 -19.98 11.31 -12.77
N SER A 141 -20.34 10.03 -12.78
CA SER A 141 -21.13 9.40 -11.73
C SER A 141 -20.32 9.02 -10.49
N ARG A 142 -18.99 9.04 -10.60
CA ARG A 142 -18.07 8.65 -9.53
C ARG A 142 -17.50 9.86 -8.79
N VAL A 143 -17.26 9.70 -7.49
CA VAL A 143 -16.68 10.74 -6.64
C VAL A 143 -15.28 11.15 -7.10
N GLU A 144 -14.53 10.23 -7.66
CA GLU A 144 -13.16 10.45 -8.16
C GLU A 144 -13.10 11.52 -9.25
N SER A 145 -14.15 11.67 -10.07
CA SER A 145 -14.21 12.68 -11.15
C SER A 145 -14.29 14.13 -10.62
N HIS A 146 -14.62 14.31 -9.36
CA HIS A 146 -14.75 15.62 -8.72
C HIS A 146 -13.55 16.00 -7.85
N VAL A 147 -12.50 15.14 -7.79
CA VAL A 147 -11.32 15.37 -6.97
C VAL A 147 -10.15 15.84 -7.84
N VAL A 148 -9.57 16.99 -7.48
CA VAL A 148 -8.38 17.54 -8.14
C VAL A 148 -7.20 17.47 -7.18
N ALA A 149 -6.27 16.54 -7.42
CA ALA A 149 -5.05 16.35 -6.64
C ALA A 149 -3.92 15.82 -7.55
N PRO A 150 -3.32 16.68 -8.42
CA PRO A 150 -2.46 16.22 -9.52
C PRO A 150 -1.27 15.33 -9.06
N ALA A 151 -0.56 15.74 -8.01
CA ALA A 151 0.57 14.99 -7.48
C ALA A 151 0.14 13.61 -6.94
N TYR A 152 -0.96 13.57 -6.18
CA TYR A 152 -1.48 12.34 -5.61
C TYR A 152 -2.04 11.41 -6.69
N CYS A 153 -2.94 11.90 -7.54
CA CYS A 153 -3.58 11.13 -8.60
C CYS A 153 -2.52 10.52 -9.55
N SER A 154 -1.55 11.30 -10.01
CA SER A 154 -0.47 10.79 -10.86
C SER A 154 0.39 9.75 -10.16
N SER A 155 0.67 9.92 -8.85
CA SER A 155 1.40 8.90 -8.09
C SER A 155 0.62 7.58 -8.01
N LYS A 156 -0.69 7.63 -7.81
CA LYS A 156 -1.54 6.43 -7.71
C LYS A 156 -1.73 5.76 -9.07
N SER A 157 -1.83 6.52 -10.17
CA SER A 157 -1.79 5.97 -11.54
C SER A 157 -0.46 5.26 -11.81
N ALA A 158 0.67 5.82 -11.38
CA ALA A 158 1.97 5.17 -11.51
C ALA A 158 2.04 3.85 -10.73
N VAL A 159 1.49 3.78 -9.51
CA VAL A 159 1.42 2.53 -8.72
C VAL A 159 0.57 1.47 -9.44
N VAL A 160 -0.57 1.87 -10.03
CA VAL A 160 -1.43 0.99 -10.82
C VAL A 160 -0.63 0.39 -12.00
N MET A 161 0.06 1.22 -12.77
CA MET A 161 0.86 0.75 -13.91
C MET A 161 2.07 -0.10 -13.47
N LEU A 162 2.79 0.28 -12.39
CA LEU A 162 3.87 -0.53 -11.84
C LEU A 162 3.37 -1.93 -11.44
N THR A 163 2.19 -2.01 -10.82
CA THR A 163 1.58 -3.30 -10.44
C THR A 163 1.36 -4.18 -11.66
N THR A 164 0.79 -3.64 -12.74
CA THR A 164 0.58 -4.36 -14.00
C THR A 164 1.90 -4.89 -14.57
N GLN A 165 2.93 -4.05 -14.63
CA GLN A 165 4.23 -4.42 -15.18
C GLN A 165 4.96 -5.46 -14.31
N TYR A 166 4.90 -5.33 -12.99
CA TYR A 166 5.44 -6.35 -12.08
C TYR A 166 4.70 -7.68 -12.19
N ALA A 167 3.37 -7.67 -12.29
CA ALA A 167 2.58 -8.89 -12.46
C ALA A 167 2.93 -9.64 -13.75
N GLN A 168 3.16 -8.90 -14.85
CA GLN A 168 3.60 -9.47 -16.12
C GLN A 168 5.04 -10.02 -16.08
N ALA A 169 5.94 -9.30 -15.40
CA ALA A 169 7.35 -9.66 -15.34
C ALA A 169 7.67 -10.77 -14.32
N LEU A 170 6.82 -10.97 -13.31
CA LEU A 170 7.03 -11.87 -12.18
C LEU A 170 5.88 -12.89 -12.03
N PRO A 171 5.67 -13.80 -13.00
CA PRO A 171 4.53 -14.72 -13.01
C PRO A 171 4.51 -15.72 -11.84
N ALA A 172 5.64 -15.89 -11.14
CA ALA A 172 5.74 -16.70 -9.93
C ALA A 172 5.05 -16.06 -8.70
N LEU A 173 4.76 -14.76 -8.76
CA LEU A 173 4.13 -14.02 -7.67
C LEU A 173 2.68 -13.65 -8.01
N ARG A 174 1.88 -13.41 -6.98
CA ARG A 174 0.56 -12.77 -7.10
C ARG A 174 0.69 -11.31 -6.75
N ILE A 175 0.55 -10.42 -7.73
CA ILE A 175 0.81 -8.99 -7.57
C ILE A 175 -0.43 -8.23 -7.99
N ASN A 176 -1.10 -7.58 -7.02
CA ASN A 176 -2.36 -6.89 -7.24
C ASN A 176 -2.33 -5.48 -6.66
N VAL A 177 -3.19 -4.62 -7.18
CA VAL A 177 -3.41 -3.28 -6.64
C VAL A 177 -4.81 -3.16 -6.08
N VAL A 178 -4.94 -2.45 -4.95
CA VAL A 178 -6.22 -2.24 -4.28
C VAL A 178 -6.51 -0.76 -4.07
N ASP A 179 -7.78 -0.40 -4.20
CA ASP A 179 -8.33 0.88 -3.76
C ASP A 179 -9.02 0.68 -2.40
N PRO A 180 -8.58 1.38 -1.33
CA PRO A 180 -9.28 1.36 -0.05
C PRO A 180 -10.61 2.13 -0.05
N GLY A 181 -10.93 2.86 -1.13
CA GLY A 181 -12.05 3.79 -1.20
C GLY A 181 -11.85 5.03 -0.33
N TYR A 182 -12.87 5.90 -0.25
CA TYR A 182 -12.82 7.13 0.53
C TYR A 182 -12.98 6.86 2.03
N THR A 183 -11.87 6.47 2.65
CA THR A 183 -11.81 6.03 4.04
C THR A 183 -11.36 7.15 4.98
N ALA A 184 -12.04 7.32 6.13
CA ALA A 184 -11.70 8.30 7.15
C ALA A 184 -10.37 7.96 7.82
N THR A 185 -9.33 8.74 7.52
CA THR A 185 -7.97 8.60 8.07
C THR A 185 -7.31 9.97 8.20
N ASP A 186 -6.18 10.03 8.89
CA ASP A 186 -5.36 11.27 8.98
C ASP A 186 -4.93 11.79 7.61
N LEU A 187 -4.87 10.93 6.58
CA LEU A 187 -4.47 11.29 5.23
C LEU A 187 -5.39 12.34 4.61
N ASN A 188 -6.67 12.32 4.98
CA ASN A 188 -7.72 13.21 4.46
C ASN A 188 -8.46 13.98 5.58
N GLY A 189 -7.83 14.18 6.73
CA GLY A 189 -8.44 14.87 7.86
C GLY A 189 -9.68 14.16 8.42
N ASN A 190 -9.75 12.84 8.28
CA ASN A 190 -10.87 11.99 8.71
C ASN A 190 -12.21 12.30 8.01
N GLN A 191 -12.17 12.80 6.77
CA GLN A 191 -13.36 13.18 5.99
C GLN A 191 -13.92 12.02 5.13
N GLY A 192 -13.38 10.82 5.23
CA GLY A 192 -13.86 9.66 4.47
C GLY A 192 -15.25 9.20 4.88
N THR A 193 -15.98 8.61 3.93
CA THR A 193 -17.30 8.02 4.15
C THR A 193 -17.26 6.59 4.64
N GLN A 194 -16.12 5.92 4.50
CA GLN A 194 -15.88 4.55 4.97
C GLN A 194 -15.07 4.55 6.27
N THR A 195 -15.30 3.55 7.10
CA THR A 195 -14.46 3.23 8.25
C THR A 195 -13.13 2.61 7.80
N VAL A 196 -12.10 2.66 8.66
CA VAL A 196 -10.82 1.98 8.37
C VAL A 196 -10.97 0.47 8.19
N THR A 197 -11.94 -0.14 8.86
CA THR A 197 -12.27 -1.57 8.70
C THR A 197 -12.77 -1.87 7.30
N GLU A 198 -13.73 -1.11 6.80
CA GLU A 198 -14.23 -1.23 5.42
C GLU A 198 -13.15 -0.96 4.37
N GLY A 199 -12.32 0.06 4.58
CA GLY A 199 -11.20 0.40 3.69
C GLY A 199 -10.09 -0.65 3.63
N THR A 200 -10.09 -1.65 4.53
CA THR A 200 -9.11 -2.76 4.51
C THR A 200 -9.65 -4.05 3.90
N ASP A 201 -10.91 -4.13 3.49
CA ASP A 201 -11.53 -5.37 2.98
C ASP A 201 -10.83 -5.91 1.73
N ALA A 202 -10.68 -5.11 0.68
CA ALA A 202 -9.99 -5.53 -0.56
C ALA A 202 -8.53 -5.92 -0.32
N ARG A 203 -7.84 -5.19 0.58
CA ARG A 203 -6.44 -5.45 0.94
C ARG A 203 -6.28 -6.79 1.64
N GLY A 204 -7.14 -7.11 2.61
CA GLY A 204 -7.15 -8.39 3.30
C GLY A 204 -7.39 -9.56 2.34
N ALA A 205 -8.38 -9.41 1.46
CA ALA A 205 -8.68 -10.41 0.45
C ALA A 205 -7.49 -10.68 -0.48
N MET A 206 -6.84 -9.62 -1.00
CA MET A 206 -5.71 -9.76 -1.93
C MET A 206 -4.41 -10.20 -1.24
N ALA A 207 -4.23 -9.95 0.05
CA ALA A 207 -3.06 -10.43 0.81
C ALA A 207 -3.08 -11.95 1.03
N LEU A 208 -4.24 -12.58 1.00
CA LEU A 208 -4.43 -13.98 1.32
C LEU A 208 -4.79 -14.85 0.09
N VAL A 209 -4.56 -14.34 -1.11
CA VAL A 209 -4.77 -15.12 -2.34
C VAL A 209 -3.77 -16.28 -2.41
N GLY A 210 -4.25 -17.46 -2.79
CA GLY A 210 -3.39 -18.63 -3.06
C GLY A 210 -2.70 -18.56 -4.42
N LEU A 211 -1.94 -19.60 -4.74
CA LEU A 211 -1.21 -19.71 -6.02
C LEU A 211 -2.11 -19.58 -7.26
N ASP A 212 -3.35 -20.04 -7.17
CA ASP A 212 -4.35 -19.95 -8.25
C ASP A 212 -5.15 -18.64 -8.21
N GLY A 213 -4.80 -17.73 -7.29
CA GLY A 213 -5.48 -16.44 -7.14
C GLY A 213 -5.17 -15.44 -8.25
N PRO A 214 -5.89 -14.32 -8.28
CA PRO A 214 -5.70 -13.29 -9.29
C PRO A 214 -4.31 -12.64 -9.20
N THR A 215 -3.82 -12.18 -10.36
CA THR A 215 -2.62 -11.33 -10.47
C THR A 215 -2.84 -10.26 -11.53
N GLY A 216 -2.25 -9.09 -11.36
CA GLY A 216 -2.43 -7.96 -12.26
C GLY A 216 -3.82 -7.34 -12.21
N THR A 217 -4.54 -7.45 -11.07
CA THR A 217 -5.89 -6.90 -10.91
C THR A 217 -5.88 -5.59 -10.14
N PHE A 218 -6.87 -4.74 -10.43
CA PHE A 218 -7.18 -3.55 -9.66
C PHE A 218 -8.58 -3.69 -9.06
N THR A 219 -8.67 -3.75 -7.73
CA THR A 219 -9.92 -4.03 -7.02
C THR A 219 -10.15 -3.10 -5.84
N ASP A 220 -11.41 -2.87 -5.53
CA ASP A 220 -11.89 -2.30 -4.28
C ASP A 220 -12.76 -3.34 -3.53
N ARG A 221 -13.46 -2.91 -2.46
CA ARG A 221 -14.39 -3.77 -1.71
C ARG A 221 -15.60 -4.22 -2.52
N SER A 222 -15.91 -3.54 -3.62
CA SER A 222 -17.08 -3.79 -4.49
C SER A 222 -16.74 -4.67 -5.70
N GLY A 223 -15.45 -4.84 -5.99
CA GLY A 223 -14.98 -5.66 -7.11
C GLY A 223 -13.88 -4.98 -7.95
N THR A 224 -13.97 -5.10 -9.26
CA THR A 224 -12.96 -4.55 -10.18
C THR A 224 -13.11 -3.04 -10.33
N VAL A 225 -12.01 -2.32 -10.14
CA VAL A 225 -11.91 -0.88 -10.46
C VAL A 225 -11.52 -0.74 -11.94
N PRO A 226 -12.13 0.16 -12.73
CA PRO A 226 -11.68 0.42 -14.09
C PRO A 226 -10.25 1.00 -14.09
N TRP A 227 -9.51 0.69 -15.16
CA TRP A 227 -8.11 1.17 -15.33
C TRP A 227 -8.00 2.65 -15.70
#